data_7edc261ff89ff7f4a0c996cef0feeeac
#
_entry.id   7edc261ff89ff7f4a0c996cef0feeeac
#
_cell.length_a   1.000
_cell.length_b   1.000
_cell.length_c   1.000
_cell.angle_alpha   90.00
_cell.angle_beta   90.00
_cell.angle_gamma   90.00
#
_symmetry.space_group_name_H-M   'P 1'
#
loop_
_entity.id
_entity.type
_entity.pdbx_description
1 polymer ?
#
loop_
_entity_poly.entity_id
_entity_poly.type
_entity_poly.pdbx_seq_one_letter_code
_entity_poly.pdbx_strand_id
1 'polypeptide(L)'
;MIGSVARALRARAALLSDRFGREAGLVMLSRVLQNANGLLLSVLIVRRFGLAAAGTLTVAAVAVTVIALVGTFGLPYVFARMDAQMRVKNALGFAAALAVVPLSLPFLVALGALAAQTHEEMLVIVLLALGGPFFAQGNLLNSLQVLQGKAGDTVIAPVANSLGLAAAALFASSYILFAAILAAFRFGGVLVAFLRLERAPFDIPLFIRQAREGCRYLVGDSLNLGVDQITVLIVSYLMSRDDLGLFGLCRQILTVAETPGWSQMQAKYPTVVADPDGAMPELRRLMLRLGATCAVGAAVIAAPLGLMVFHLPRFVLFAPLILVSTPIRYLLSTYDLHLRAIGALGSVNRISLIRAALALAIVPAGAAIGGALGAILATVLHVSIACALTARASASFGPRAAPSFAEAGAAQ
;
A
#
# COMPACT_ATOMS: atom_id res chain seq x y z
N MET A 1 9.94 -9.57 39.19
CA MET A 1 9.40 -9.56 37.81
C MET A 1 8.46 -8.37 37.51
N ILE A 2 7.48 -8.05 38.35
CA ILE A 2 6.52 -6.94 38.10
C ILE A 2 7.22 -5.57 37.99
N GLY A 3 8.25 -5.29 38.80
CA GLY A 3 8.99 -4.03 38.76
C GLY A 3 9.90 -3.82 37.53
N SER A 4 10.31 -4.89 36.85
CA SER A 4 11.08 -4.79 35.61
C SER A 4 10.18 -4.51 34.39
N VAL A 5 8.99 -5.11 34.39
CA VAL A 5 7.97 -4.85 33.36
C VAL A 5 7.44 -3.41 33.46
N ALA A 6 7.18 -2.93 34.67
CA ALA A 6 6.74 -1.56 34.92
C ALA A 6 7.83 -0.52 34.53
N ARG A 7 9.11 -0.82 34.74
CA ARG A 7 10.23 0.03 34.28
C ARG A 7 10.36 0.00 32.77
N ALA A 8 10.24 -1.15 32.13
CA ALA A 8 10.28 -1.27 30.66
C ALA A 8 9.10 -0.54 30.00
N LEU A 9 7.91 -0.59 30.60
CA LEU A 9 6.74 0.15 30.12
C LEU A 9 6.91 1.67 30.33
N ARG A 10 7.46 2.11 31.47
CA ARG A 10 7.76 3.54 31.69
C ARG A 10 8.88 4.04 30.78
N ALA A 11 9.93 3.27 30.53
CA ALA A 11 10.98 3.61 29.59
C ALA A 11 10.45 3.68 28.14
N ARG A 12 9.55 2.76 27.76
CA ARG A 12 8.85 2.84 26.46
C ARG A 12 7.88 4.02 26.39
N ALA A 13 7.16 4.33 27.46
CA ALA A 13 6.30 5.51 27.52
C ALA A 13 7.11 6.81 27.49
N ALA A 14 8.29 6.85 28.11
CA ALA A 14 9.21 8.00 28.03
C ALA A 14 9.79 8.17 26.62
N LEU A 15 10.14 7.08 25.93
CA LEU A 15 10.55 7.12 24.50
C LEU A 15 9.40 7.55 23.56
N LEU A 16 8.15 7.25 23.92
CA LEU A 16 6.95 7.72 23.20
C LEU A 16 6.60 9.18 23.55
N SER A 17 7.09 9.69 24.67
CA SER A 17 6.93 11.09 25.06
C SER A 17 7.94 12.04 24.41
N ASP A 18 9.03 11.50 23.88
CA ASP A 18 9.97 12.28 23.08
C ASP A 18 9.31 12.76 21.79
N ARG A 19 9.62 13.97 21.36
CA ARG A 19 9.04 14.61 20.15
C ARG A 19 9.05 13.69 18.95
N PHE A 20 10.16 12.97 18.74
CA PHE A 20 10.32 12.01 17.66
C PHE A 20 9.40 10.78 17.83
N GLY A 21 9.25 10.26 19.04
CA GLY A 21 8.32 9.16 19.35
C GLY A 21 6.86 9.55 19.16
N ARG A 22 6.50 10.79 19.50
CA ARG A 22 5.16 11.32 19.31
C ARG A 22 4.81 11.50 17.82
N GLU A 23 5.73 12.05 17.03
CA GLU A 23 5.54 12.20 15.59
C GLU A 23 5.41 10.85 14.88
N ALA A 24 6.27 9.89 15.18
CA ALA A 24 6.17 8.53 14.67
C ALA A 24 4.85 7.85 15.08
N GLY A 25 4.39 8.06 16.31
CA GLY A 25 3.10 7.55 16.80
C GLY A 25 1.90 8.12 16.03
N LEU A 26 1.92 9.41 15.68
CA LEU A 26 0.86 10.04 14.89
C LEU A 26 0.82 9.53 13.45
N VAL A 27 1.98 9.35 12.82
CA VAL A 27 2.07 8.73 11.49
C VAL A 27 1.56 7.29 11.51
N MET A 28 1.93 6.52 12.55
CA MET A 28 1.43 5.16 12.74
C MET A 28 -0.10 5.13 12.93
N LEU A 29 -0.64 6.03 13.76
CA LEU A 29 -2.09 6.19 13.95
C LEU A 29 -2.80 6.49 12.63
N SER A 30 -2.24 7.39 11.82
CA SER A 30 -2.78 7.70 10.48
C SER A 30 -2.88 6.44 9.61
N ARG A 31 -1.84 5.60 9.58
CA ARG A 31 -1.83 4.33 8.81
C ARG A 31 -2.84 3.31 9.35
N VAL A 32 -2.93 3.18 10.67
CA VAL A 32 -3.93 2.29 11.30
C VAL A 32 -5.35 2.73 10.93
N LEU A 33 -5.65 4.03 11.00
CA LEU A 33 -6.94 4.58 10.59
C LEU A 33 -7.22 4.35 9.09
N GLN A 34 -6.22 4.50 8.22
CA GLN A 34 -6.38 4.22 6.78
C GLN A 34 -6.77 2.76 6.54
N ASN A 35 -6.08 1.81 7.19
CA ASN A 35 -6.39 0.38 7.06
C ASN A 35 -7.76 0.02 7.64
N ALA A 36 -8.10 0.59 8.81
CA ALA A 36 -9.42 0.41 9.42
C ALA A 36 -10.55 0.96 8.53
N ASN A 37 -10.34 2.13 7.91
CA ASN A 37 -11.26 2.71 6.95
C ASN A 37 -11.44 1.82 5.70
N GLY A 38 -10.38 1.22 5.20
CA GLY A 38 -10.45 0.28 4.09
C GLY A 38 -11.31 -0.94 4.42
N LEU A 39 -11.09 -1.54 5.60
CA LEU A 39 -11.89 -2.67 6.07
C LEU A 39 -13.35 -2.28 6.30
N LEU A 40 -13.60 -1.15 6.97
CA LEU A 40 -14.94 -0.63 7.21
C LEU A 40 -15.69 -0.33 5.90
N LEU A 41 -15.00 0.24 4.92
CA LEU A 41 -15.56 0.47 3.57
C LEU A 41 -16.05 -0.84 2.96
N SER A 42 -15.25 -1.90 3.00
CA SER A 42 -15.63 -3.21 2.46
C SER A 42 -16.82 -3.81 3.22
N VAL A 43 -16.84 -3.69 4.56
CA VAL A 43 -17.95 -4.13 5.39
C VAL A 43 -19.26 -3.41 4.99
N LEU A 44 -19.21 -2.09 4.88
CA LEU A 44 -20.39 -1.30 4.53
C LEU A 44 -20.91 -1.62 3.13
N ILE A 45 -20.00 -1.79 2.16
CA ILE A 45 -20.39 -2.11 0.78
C ILE A 45 -21.02 -3.50 0.71
N VAL A 46 -20.40 -4.52 1.30
CA VAL A 46 -20.95 -5.89 1.29
C VAL A 46 -22.33 -5.93 1.97
N ARG A 47 -22.46 -5.28 3.13
CA ARG A 47 -23.70 -5.25 3.91
C ARG A 47 -24.85 -4.55 3.21
N ARG A 48 -24.59 -3.47 2.49
CA ARG A 48 -25.63 -2.63 1.88
C ARG A 48 -25.93 -2.96 0.43
N PHE A 49 -24.90 -3.33 -0.33
CA PHE A 49 -24.98 -3.46 -1.79
C PHE A 49 -24.61 -4.86 -2.28
N GLY A 50 -24.19 -5.74 -1.37
CA GLY A 50 -23.88 -7.12 -1.69
C GLY A 50 -22.45 -7.36 -2.16
N LEU A 51 -22.15 -8.64 -2.44
CA LEU A 51 -20.82 -9.10 -2.75
C LEU A 51 -20.35 -8.63 -4.14
N ALA A 52 -21.26 -8.54 -5.11
CA ALA A 52 -20.97 -7.99 -6.45
C ALA A 52 -20.45 -6.55 -6.38
N ALA A 53 -21.04 -5.73 -5.49
CA ALA A 53 -20.57 -4.36 -5.26
C ALA A 53 -19.15 -4.31 -4.67
N ALA A 54 -18.76 -5.30 -3.86
CA ALA A 54 -17.36 -5.44 -3.42
C ALA A 54 -16.43 -5.82 -4.58
N GLY A 55 -16.91 -6.53 -5.60
CA GLY A 55 -16.19 -6.76 -6.85
C GLY A 55 -15.92 -5.45 -7.60
N THR A 56 -16.92 -4.58 -7.70
CA THR A 56 -16.77 -3.22 -8.27
C THR A 56 -15.78 -2.37 -7.47
N LEU A 57 -15.82 -2.44 -6.13
CA LEU A 57 -14.82 -1.80 -5.28
C LEU A 57 -13.41 -2.32 -5.56
N THR A 58 -13.25 -3.62 -5.78
CA THR A 58 -11.95 -4.25 -6.08
C THR A 58 -11.36 -3.69 -7.38
N VAL A 59 -12.17 -3.49 -8.42
CA VAL A 59 -11.75 -2.83 -9.66
C VAL A 59 -11.35 -1.36 -9.40
N ALA A 60 -12.17 -0.62 -8.67
CA ALA A 60 -11.87 0.77 -8.34
C ALA A 60 -10.57 0.90 -7.53
N ALA A 61 -10.27 -0.05 -6.63
CA ALA A 61 -9.05 -0.08 -5.83
C ALA A 61 -7.78 -0.24 -6.69
N VAL A 62 -7.87 -0.89 -7.86
CA VAL A 62 -6.77 -0.94 -8.84
C VAL A 62 -6.38 0.48 -9.26
N ALA A 63 -7.36 1.29 -9.67
CA ALA A 63 -7.10 2.67 -10.07
C ALA A 63 -6.56 3.51 -8.91
N VAL A 64 -7.15 3.37 -7.71
CA VAL A 64 -6.67 4.07 -6.50
C VAL A 64 -5.19 3.78 -6.27
N THR A 65 -4.78 2.51 -6.36
CA THR A 65 -3.40 2.11 -6.11
C THR A 65 -2.44 2.61 -7.20
N VAL A 66 -2.82 2.45 -8.48
CA VAL A 66 -1.99 2.91 -9.61
C VAL A 66 -1.81 4.43 -9.58
N ILE A 67 -2.89 5.17 -9.37
CA ILE A 67 -2.83 6.63 -9.30
C ILE A 67 -2.05 7.08 -8.07
N ALA A 68 -2.24 6.42 -6.90
CA ALA A 68 -1.49 6.72 -5.70
C ALA A 68 0.02 6.52 -5.89
N LEU A 69 0.42 5.49 -6.63
CA LEU A 69 1.82 5.22 -6.94
C LEU A 69 2.40 6.27 -7.91
N VAL A 70 1.75 6.45 -9.07
CA VAL A 70 2.24 7.33 -10.14
C VAL A 70 2.03 8.80 -9.79
N GLY A 71 0.90 9.14 -9.17
CA GLY A 71 0.49 10.52 -8.90
C GLY A 71 1.34 11.24 -7.83
N THR A 72 2.22 10.54 -7.13
CA THR A 72 3.25 11.18 -6.29
C THR A 72 4.45 11.68 -7.11
N PHE A 73 4.56 11.28 -8.40
CA PHE A 73 5.67 11.60 -9.30
C PHE A 73 7.05 11.25 -8.70
N GLY A 74 7.12 10.33 -7.73
CA GLY A 74 8.34 9.99 -7.01
C GLY A 74 8.93 11.13 -6.17
N LEU A 75 8.22 12.23 -6.00
CA LEU A 75 8.68 13.41 -5.26
C LEU A 75 9.09 13.14 -3.80
N PRO A 76 8.47 12.20 -3.05
CA PRO A 76 8.95 11.86 -1.71
C PRO A 76 10.42 11.43 -1.68
N TYR A 77 10.89 10.72 -2.71
CA TYR A 77 12.31 10.32 -2.83
C TYR A 77 13.21 11.51 -3.17
N VAL A 78 12.72 12.44 -4.00
CA VAL A 78 13.42 13.67 -4.32
C VAL A 78 13.51 14.56 -3.07
N PHE A 79 12.42 14.72 -2.31
CA PHE A 79 12.41 15.50 -1.07
C PHE A 79 13.43 15.02 -0.04
N ALA A 80 13.65 13.71 0.05
CA ALA A 80 14.63 13.14 0.97
C ALA A 80 16.08 13.52 0.63
N ARG A 81 16.37 13.85 -0.64
CA ARG A 81 17.71 14.24 -1.14
C ARG A 81 17.93 15.73 -1.22
N MET A 82 16.85 16.51 -1.25
CA MET A 82 16.96 17.97 -1.26
C MET A 82 17.35 18.48 0.13
N ASP A 83 18.32 19.38 0.18
CA ASP A 83 18.63 20.13 1.40
C ASP A 83 17.39 20.84 1.98
N ALA A 84 17.54 21.53 3.10
CA ALA A 84 16.44 22.15 3.86
C ALA A 84 15.63 23.25 3.12
N GLN A 85 15.63 23.25 1.80
CA GLN A 85 14.86 24.20 0.96
C GLN A 85 13.36 23.88 1.01
N MET A 86 12.74 24.13 2.18
CA MET A 86 11.33 23.77 2.41
C MET A 86 10.38 24.47 1.44
N ARG A 87 10.64 25.74 1.08
CA ARG A 87 9.81 26.48 0.10
C ARG A 87 9.76 25.78 -1.26
N VAL A 88 10.90 25.25 -1.73
CA VAL A 88 10.96 24.51 -3.00
C VAL A 88 10.21 23.19 -2.89
N LYS A 89 10.38 22.44 -1.79
CA LYS A 89 9.63 21.21 -1.54
C LYS A 89 8.13 21.46 -1.52
N ASN A 90 7.68 22.53 -0.87
CA ASN A 90 6.28 22.92 -0.85
C ASN A 90 5.78 23.26 -2.26
N ALA A 91 6.51 24.09 -3.04
CA ALA A 91 6.13 24.44 -4.40
C ALA A 91 5.93 23.19 -5.28
N LEU A 92 6.83 22.21 -5.18
CA LEU A 92 6.73 20.94 -5.89
C LEU A 92 5.53 20.11 -5.43
N GLY A 93 5.29 20.03 -4.12
CA GLY A 93 4.14 19.32 -3.56
C GLY A 93 2.81 19.94 -3.99
N PHE A 94 2.70 21.25 -4.00
CA PHE A 94 1.53 21.99 -4.49
C PHE A 94 1.29 21.75 -5.98
N ALA A 95 2.34 21.82 -6.81
CA ALA A 95 2.26 21.55 -8.23
C ALA A 95 1.77 20.12 -8.53
N ALA A 96 2.33 19.13 -7.84
CA ALA A 96 1.93 17.74 -7.97
C ALA A 96 0.48 17.51 -7.51
N ALA A 97 0.09 18.10 -6.38
CA ALA A 97 -1.27 17.98 -5.86
C ALA A 97 -2.32 18.55 -6.84
N LEU A 98 -2.00 19.64 -7.52
CA LEU A 98 -2.88 20.23 -8.53
C LEU A 98 -2.87 19.47 -9.86
N ALA A 99 -1.75 18.84 -10.22
CA ALA A 99 -1.62 18.13 -11.49
C ALA A 99 -2.24 16.72 -11.48
N VAL A 100 -2.22 16.03 -10.34
CA VAL A 100 -2.61 14.62 -10.27
C VAL A 100 -4.08 14.37 -10.62
N VAL A 101 -5.00 15.27 -10.24
CA VAL A 101 -6.44 15.10 -10.55
C VAL A 101 -6.69 15.17 -12.05
N PRO A 102 -6.37 16.26 -12.78
CA PRO A 102 -6.65 16.35 -14.20
C PRO A 102 -5.90 15.31 -15.04
N LEU A 103 -4.66 14.93 -14.64
CA LEU A 103 -3.89 13.90 -15.34
C LEU A 103 -4.46 12.49 -15.15
N SER A 104 -5.12 12.22 -14.02
CA SER A 104 -5.72 10.92 -13.75
C SER A 104 -7.13 10.75 -14.32
N LEU A 105 -7.87 11.82 -14.61
CA LEU A 105 -9.25 11.75 -15.09
C LEU A 105 -9.41 10.89 -16.37
N PRO A 106 -8.59 11.06 -17.44
CA PRO A 106 -8.70 10.22 -18.62
C PRO A 106 -8.50 8.73 -18.32
N PHE A 107 -7.56 8.42 -17.43
CA PHE A 107 -7.31 7.04 -16.97
C PHE A 107 -8.52 6.47 -16.21
N LEU A 108 -9.13 7.27 -15.33
CA LEU A 108 -10.30 6.85 -14.55
C LEU A 108 -11.50 6.56 -15.47
N VAL A 109 -11.76 7.44 -16.43
CA VAL A 109 -12.85 7.26 -17.40
C VAL A 109 -12.58 6.03 -18.26
N ALA A 110 -11.36 5.86 -18.77
CA ALA A 110 -10.99 4.70 -19.58
C ALA A 110 -11.13 3.39 -18.79
N LEU A 111 -10.66 3.35 -17.55
CA LEU A 111 -10.81 2.18 -16.69
C LEU A 111 -12.29 1.88 -16.40
N GLY A 112 -13.08 2.91 -16.08
CA GLY A 112 -14.52 2.76 -15.87
C GLY A 112 -15.22 2.21 -17.10
N ALA A 113 -14.93 2.75 -18.28
CA ALA A 113 -15.51 2.29 -19.54
C ALA A 113 -15.11 0.86 -19.91
N LEU A 114 -13.84 0.49 -19.63
CA LEU A 114 -13.33 -0.85 -19.94
C LEU A 114 -13.85 -1.90 -18.96
N ALA A 115 -13.89 -1.60 -17.66
CA ALA A 115 -14.15 -2.59 -16.63
C ALA A 115 -15.61 -2.70 -16.20
N ALA A 116 -16.45 -1.71 -16.50
CA ALA A 116 -17.87 -1.71 -16.10
C ALA A 116 -18.71 -2.58 -17.02
N GLN A 117 -19.73 -3.23 -16.43
CA GLN A 117 -20.75 -3.98 -17.15
C GLN A 117 -22.01 -3.13 -17.46
N THR A 118 -22.21 -2.06 -16.68
CA THR A 118 -23.34 -1.13 -16.82
C THR A 118 -22.87 0.32 -16.65
N HIS A 119 -23.68 1.29 -17.11
CA HIS A 119 -23.40 2.71 -16.91
C HIS A 119 -23.38 3.11 -15.42
N GLU A 120 -24.23 2.51 -14.60
CA GLU A 120 -24.21 2.75 -13.15
C GLU A 120 -22.91 2.25 -12.53
N GLU A 121 -22.48 1.05 -12.90
CA GLU A 121 -21.20 0.50 -12.43
C GLU A 121 -20.02 1.38 -12.86
N MET A 122 -20.03 1.90 -14.09
CA MET A 122 -19.01 2.84 -14.56
C MET A 122 -18.93 4.08 -13.68
N LEU A 123 -20.06 4.69 -13.36
CA LEU A 123 -20.10 5.87 -12.49
C LEU A 123 -19.57 5.53 -11.08
N VAL A 124 -19.95 4.40 -10.53
CA VAL A 124 -19.48 3.95 -9.21
C VAL A 124 -17.97 3.71 -9.22
N ILE A 125 -17.43 3.02 -10.25
CA ILE A 125 -15.99 2.79 -10.40
C ILE A 125 -15.26 4.13 -10.45
N VAL A 126 -15.70 5.07 -11.27
CA VAL A 126 -15.06 6.39 -11.41
C VAL A 126 -15.11 7.16 -10.09
N LEU A 127 -16.26 7.21 -9.41
CA LEU A 127 -16.41 7.92 -8.13
C LEU A 127 -15.54 7.32 -7.02
N LEU A 128 -15.51 6.00 -6.88
CA LEU A 128 -14.65 5.33 -5.89
C LEU A 128 -13.17 5.49 -6.25
N ALA A 129 -12.84 5.42 -7.53
CA ALA A 129 -11.48 5.55 -8.05
C ALA A 129 -10.94 7.00 -7.99
N LEU A 130 -11.82 8.03 -7.89
CA LEU A 130 -11.42 9.40 -7.53
C LEU A 130 -10.71 9.46 -6.16
N GLY A 131 -10.88 8.45 -5.32
CA GLY A 131 -10.03 8.27 -4.14
C GLY A 131 -8.55 8.16 -4.47
N GLY A 132 -8.15 7.71 -5.67
CA GLY A 132 -6.74 7.57 -6.10
C GLY A 132 -5.99 8.89 -6.15
N PRO A 133 -6.45 9.92 -6.90
CA PRO A 133 -5.87 11.25 -6.86
C PRO A 133 -5.77 11.82 -5.45
N PHE A 134 -6.83 11.71 -4.65
CA PHE A 134 -6.84 12.21 -3.29
C PHE A 134 -5.87 11.46 -2.37
N PHE A 135 -5.70 10.14 -2.59
CA PHE A 135 -4.74 9.34 -1.86
C PHE A 135 -3.29 9.69 -2.23
N ALA A 136 -3.01 9.92 -3.52
CA ALA A 136 -1.71 10.39 -4.00
C ALA A 136 -1.36 11.77 -3.41
N GLN A 137 -2.32 12.70 -3.47
CA GLN A 137 -2.19 14.03 -2.86
C GLN A 137 -1.94 13.92 -1.36
N GLY A 138 -2.72 13.08 -0.65
CA GLY A 138 -2.57 12.84 0.79
C GLY A 138 -1.16 12.33 1.13
N ASN A 139 -0.61 11.43 0.35
CA ASN A 139 0.75 10.90 0.55
C ASN A 139 1.82 11.99 0.39
N LEU A 140 1.70 12.86 -0.62
CA LEU A 140 2.60 14.00 -0.82
C LEU A 140 2.50 15.01 0.34
N LEU A 141 1.27 15.38 0.71
CA LEU A 141 1.01 16.32 1.81
C LEU A 141 1.50 15.77 3.14
N ASN A 142 1.26 14.50 3.43
CA ASN A 142 1.78 13.83 4.63
C ASN A 142 3.31 13.88 4.68
N SER A 143 3.99 13.65 3.56
CA SER A 143 5.45 13.76 3.49
C SER A 143 5.92 15.18 3.82
N LEU A 144 5.27 16.21 3.29
CA LEU A 144 5.58 17.60 3.58
C LEU A 144 5.26 17.99 5.03
N GLN A 145 4.12 17.54 5.56
CA GLN A 145 3.71 17.79 6.95
C GLN A 145 4.71 17.19 7.95
N VAL A 146 5.19 15.98 7.70
CA VAL A 146 6.25 15.36 8.53
C VAL A 146 7.54 16.17 8.45
N LEU A 147 7.97 16.59 7.25
CA LEU A 147 9.17 17.42 7.08
C LEU A 147 9.07 18.80 7.76
N GLN A 148 7.84 19.34 7.90
CA GLN A 148 7.57 20.59 8.62
C GLN A 148 7.41 20.42 10.13
N GLY A 149 7.53 19.19 10.67
CA GLY A 149 7.25 18.90 12.08
C GLY A 149 5.77 18.97 12.45
N LYS A 150 4.86 18.89 11.46
CA LYS A 150 3.40 18.89 11.61
C LYS A 150 2.80 17.49 11.48
N ALA A 151 3.47 16.48 12.03
CA ALA A 151 3.05 15.07 11.91
C ALA A 151 1.60 14.82 12.37
N GLY A 152 1.05 15.66 13.28
CA GLY A 152 -0.36 15.60 13.69
C GLY A 152 -1.36 15.83 12.55
N ASP A 153 -0.98 16.61 11.55
CA ASP A 153 -1.87 16.92 10.42
C ASP A 153 -2.04 15.73 9.47
N THR A 154 -1.16 14.72 9.54
CA THR A 154 -1.28 13.49 8.73
C THR A 154 -2.55 12.68 9.04
N VAL A 155 -3.18 12.92 10.19
CA VAL A 155 -4.42 12.23 10.62
C VAL A 155 -5.67 12.84 9.97
N ILE A 156 -5.59 14.06 9.40
CA ILE A 156 -6.75 14.79 8.85
C ILE A 156 -7.45 14.00 7.74
N ALA A 157 -6.70 13.55 6.74
CA ALA A 157 -7.29 12.81 5.61
C ALA A 157 -7.93 11.46 6.03
N PRO A 158 -7.31 10.62 6.87
CA PRO A 158 -7.97 9.42 7.42
C PRO A 158 -9.22 9.72 8.22
N VAL A 159 -9.24 10.76 9.06
CA VAL A 159 -10.42 11.16 9.84
C VAL A 159 -11.54 11.64 8.92
N ALA A 160 -11.24 12.48 7.92
CA ALA A 160 -12.23 12.90 6.93
C ALA A 160 -12.83 11.68 6.18
N ASN A 161 -12.00 10.70 5.82
CA ASN A 161 -12.48 9.45 5.21
C ASN A 161 -13.39 8.65 6.17
N SER A 162 -13.07 8.59 7.48
CA SER A 162 -13.94 7.95 8.48
C SER A 162 -15.30 8.66 8.58
N LEU A 163 -15.29 10.00 8.61
CA LEU A 163 -16.52 10.80 8.61
C LEU A 163 -17.32 10.59 7.33
N GLY A 164 -16.66 10.51 6.18
CA GLY A 164 -17.28 10.20 4.89
C GLY A 164 -17.95 8.81 4.88
N LEU A 165 -17.29 7.81 5.46
CA LEU A 165 -17.87 6.47 5.62
C LEU A 165 -19.12 6.50 6.52
N ALA A 166 -19.07 7.21 7.64
CA ALA A 166 -20.20 7.36 8.54
C ALA A 166 -21.36 8.11 7.85
N ALA A 167 -21.07 9.21 7.17
CA ALA A 167 -22.08 9.96 6.40
C ALA A 167 -22.68 9.12 5.27
N ALA A 168 -21.88 8.40 4.51
CA ALA A 168 -22.34 7.51 3.46
C ALA A 168 -23.20 6.35 4.04
N ALA A 169 -22.82 5.81 5.20
CA ALA A 169 -23.60 4.78 5.89
C ALA A 169 -24.97 5.30 6.36
N LEU A 170 -25.09 6.55 6.75
CA LEU A 170 -26.32 7.13 7.26
C LEU A 170 -27.24 7.64 6.13
N PHE A 171 -26.68 8.30 5.13
CA PHE A 171 -27.46 9.10 4.17
C PHE A 171 -27.54 8.52 2.76
N ALA A 172 -26.67 7.57 2.38
CA ALA A 172 -26.70 7.04 1.03
C ALA A 172 -27.88 6.09 0.83
N SER A 173 -28.74 6.38 -0.14
CA SER A 173 -29.83 5.50 -0.58
C SER A 173 -29.41 4.58 -1.73
N SER A 174 -28.36 4.91 -2.47
CA SER A 174 -27.83 4.15 -3.59
C SER A 174 -26.32 4.01 -3.53
N TYR A 175 -25.76 3.08 -4.32
CA TYR A 175 -24.31 2.87 -4.37
C TYR A 175 -23.59 4.07 -4.99
N ILE A 176 -24.20 4.73 -5.98
CA ILE A 176 -23.65 5.96 -6.58
C ILE A 176 -23.58 7.07 -5.52
N LEU A 177 -24.65 7.29 -4.75
CA LEU A 177 -24.64 8.33 -3.70
C LEU A 177 -23.63 8.01 -2.61
N PHE A 178 -23.47 6.74 -2.23
CA PHE A 178 -22.44 6.28 -1.30
C PHE A 178 -21.04 6.66 -1.80
N ALA A 179 -20.72 6.34 -3.05
CA ALA A 179 -19.44 6.64 -3.67
C ALA A 179 -19.21 8.16 -3.78
N ALA A 180 -20.23 8.93 -4.13
CA ALA A 180 -20.15 10.39 -4.24
C ALA A 180 -19.89 11.06 -2.89
N ILE A 181 -20.61 10.66 -1.82
CA ILE A 181 -20.36 11.17 -0.45
C ILE A 181 -18.93 10.89 -0.03
N LEU A 182 -18.46 9.66 -0.24
CA LEU A 182 -17.10 9.26 0.13
C LEU A 182 -16.05 10.08 -0.62
N ALA A 183 -16.23 10.29 -1.94
CA ALA A 183 -15.33 11.12 -2.75
C ALA A 183 -15.30 12.58 -2.26
N ALA A 184 -16.46 13.16 -1.91
CA ALA A 184 -16.54 14.52 -1.39
C ALA A 184 -15.79 14.69 -0.06
N PHE A 185 -15.93 13.76 0.88
CA PHE A 185 -15.21 13.81 2.15
C PHE A 185 -13.69 13.59 1.98
N ARG A 186 -13.28 12.72 1.07
CA ARG A 186 -11.86 12.54 0.72
C ARG A 186 -11.26 13.82 0.15
N PHE A 187 -11.96 14.47 -0.77
CA PHE A 187 -11.56 15.76 -1.31
C PHE A 187 -11.46 16.83 -0.20
N GLY A 188 -12.49 16.95 0.65
CA GLY A 188 -12.51 17.88 1.78
C GLY A 188 -11.34 17.67 2.74
N GLY A 189 -11.02 16.41 3.07
CA GLY A 189 -9.88 16.07 3.93
C GLY A 189 -8.53 16.49 3.34
N VAL A 190 -8.34 16.27 2.04
CA VAL A 190 -7.12 16.70 1.34
C VAL A 190 -7.06 18.21 1.23
N LEU A 191 -8.17 18.89 0.96
CA LEU A 191 -8.25 20.35 0.90
C LEU A 191 -7.87 20.98 2.26
N VAL A 192 -8.40 20.45 3.37
CA VAL A 192 -8.05 20.93 4.72
C VAL A 192 -6.56 20.71 5.00
N ALA A 193 -6.02 19.54 4.67
CA ALA A 193 -4.60 19.24 4.84
C ALA A 193 -3.72 20.19 4.00
N PHE A 194 -4.14 20.48 2.76
CA PHE A 194 -3.47 21.41 1.85
C PHE A 194 -3.47 22.86 2.38
N LEU A 195 -4.59 23.32 2.93
CA LEU A 195 -4.71 24.69 3.49
C LEU A 195 -3.85 24.90 4.74
N ARG A 196 -3.41 23.83 5.41
CA ARG A 196 -2.52 23.89 6.59
C ARG A 196 -1.04 23.93 6.25
N LEU A 197 -0.66 23.64 5.00
CA LEU A 197 0.72 23.82 4.56
C LEU A 197 1.05 25.30 4.38
N GLU A 198 2.32 25.62 4.56
CA GLU A 198 2.82 26.96 4.22
C GLU A 198 2.70 27.17 2.71
N ARG A 199 2.11 28.29 2.30
CA ARG A 199 1.94 28.64 0.89
C ARG A 199 3.29 28.81 0.21
N ALA A 200 3.42 28.27 -1.00
CA ALA A 200 4.60 28.39 -1.83
C ALA A 200 4.19 28.79 -3.26
N PRO A 201 5.02 29.56 -3.96
CA PRO A 201 4.77 29.87 -5.36
C PRO A 201 4.77 28.59 -6.20
N PHE A 202 3.92 28.59 -7.21
CA PHE A 202 3.80 27.48 -8.16
C PHE A 202 4.89 27.65 -9.24
N ASP A 203 5.75 26.64 -9.41
CA ASP A 203 6.83 26.65 -10.40
C ASP A 203 6.71 25.38 -11.28
N ILE A 204 6.11 25.54 -12.46
CA ILE A 204 5.88 24.44 -13.42
C ILE A 204 7.20 23.90 -13.99
N PRO A 205 8.16 24.72 -14.48
CA PRO A 205 9.42 24.23 -14.98
C PRO A 205 10.21 23.41 -13.95
N LEU A 206 10.25 23.89 -12.71
CA LEU A 206 10.87 23.19 -11.59
C LEU A 206 10.16 21.85 -11.35
N PHE A 207 8.81 21.85 -11.32
CA PHE A 207 8.02 20.64 -11.14
C PHE A 207 8.31 19.60 -12.22
N ILE A 208 8.27 19.96 -13.51
CA ILE A 208 8.53 19.03 -14.62
C ILE A 208 9.92 18.39 -14.49
N ARG A 209 10.93 19.20 -14.17
CA ARG A 209 12.31 18.72 -13.98
C ARG A 209 12.41 17.71 -12.86
N GLN A 210 11.85 18.03 -11.69
CA GLN A 210 11.94 17.18 -10.52
C GLN A 210 11.01 15.96 -10.59
N ALA A 211 9.86 16.08 -11.26
CA ALA A 211 8.99 14.93 -11.53
C ALA A 211 9.68 13.92 -12.46
N ARG A 212 10.41 14.39 -13.50
CA ARG A 212 11.22 13.52 -14.36
C ARG A 212 12.31 12.77 -13.57
N GLU A 213 12.96 13.43 -12.63
CA GLU A 213 13.92 12.79 -11.73
C GLU A 213 13.21 11.77 -10.82
N GLY A 214 12.12 12.16 -10.18
CA GLY A 214 11.32 11.32 -9.30
C GLY A 214 10.79 10.06 -9.98
N CYS A 215 10.34 10.16 -11.24
CA CYS A 215 9.86 9.01 -12.01
C CYS A 215 10.92 7.91 -12.17
N ARG A 216 12.21 8.22 -12.15
CA ARG A 216 13.27 7.20 -12.20
C ARG A 216 13.24 6.28 -10.98
N TYR A 217 12.81 6.78 -9.82
CA TYR A 217 12.65 5.97 -8.59
C TYR A 217 11.39 5.14 -8.60
N LEU A 218 10.36 5.57 -9.35
CA LEU A 218 9.09 4.84 -9.43
C LEU A 218 9.19 3.55 -10.27
N VAL A 219 10.13 3.44 -11.21
CA VAL A 219 10.20 2.31 -12.15
C VAL A 219 10.27 0.97 -11.42
N GLY A 220 11.14 0.83 -10.41
CA GLY A 220 11.28 -0.41 -9.66
C GLY A 220 10.04 -0.77 -8.83
N ASP A 221 9.44 0.22 -8.18
CA ASP A 221 8.24 0.02 -7.35
C ASP A 221 7.00 -0.20 -8.22
N SER A 222 6.94 0.46 -9.40
CA SER A 222 5.86 0.30 -10.38
C SER A 222 5.82 -1.10 -10.99
N LEU A 223 6.97 -1.73 -11.23
CA LEU A 223 7.02 -3.10 -11.72
C LEU A 223 6.41 -4.09 -10.70
N ASN A 224 6.66 -3.92 -9.42
CA ASN A 224 6.15 -4.83 -8.41
C ASN A 224 4.66 -4.56 -8.08
N LEU A 225 4.30 -3.32 -7.77
CA LEU A 225 2.93 -2.95 -7.39
C LEU A 225 2.00 -2.86 -8.62
N GLY A 226 2.49 -2.35 -9.75
CA GLY A 226 1.70 -2.20 -10.98
C GLY A 226 1.26 -3.54 -11.55
N VAL A 227 2.13 -4.55 -11.53
CA VAL A 227 1.79 -5.89 -12.04
C VAL A 227 0.73 -6.57 -11.17
N ASP A 228 0.81 -6.43 -9.85
CA ASP A 228 -0.24 -6.93 -8.96
C ASP A 228 -1.60 -6.30 -9.29
N GLN A 229 -1.64 -5.03 -9.66
CA GLN A 229 -2.89 -4.34 -10.02
C GLN A 229 -3.38 -4.74 -11.43
N ILE A 230 -2.49 -4.86 -12.40
CA ILE A 230 -2.84 -5.36 -13.74
C ILE A 230 -3.37 -6.79 -13.66
N THR A 231 -2.78 -7.63 -12.83
CA THR A 231 -3.25 -9.00 -12.58
C THR A 231 -4.69 -9.00 -12.07
N VAL A 232 -5.03 -8.12 -11.10
CA VAL A 232 -6.41 -8.00 -10.59
C VAL A 232 -7.36 -7.52 -11.68
N LEU A 233 -6.93 -6.59 -12.52
CA LEU A 233 -7.75 -6.12 -13.64
C LEU A 233 -8.03 -7.27 -14.63
N ILE A 234 -7.03 -8.06 -15.01
CA ILE A 234 -7.23 -9.22 -15.88
C ILE A 234 -8.19 -10.22 -15.23
N VAL A 235 -7.99 -10.53 -13.96
CA VAL A 235 -8.85 -11.43 -13.19
C VAL A 235 -10.30 -10.92 -13.16
N SER A 236 -10.52 -9.60 -13.14
CA SER A 236 -11.85 -9.01 -13.15
C SER A 236 -12.68 -9.29 -14.42
N TYR A 237 -12.03 -9.65 -15.51
CA TYR A 237 -12.69 -10.09 -16.75
C TYR A 237 -12.95 -11.62 -16.78
N LEU A 238 -12.24 -12.38 -15.95
CA LEU A 238 -12.30 -13.84 -15.95
C LEU A 238 -13.25 -14.41 -14.90
N MET A 239 -13.66 -13.60 -13.92
CA MET A 239 -14.50 -14.02 -12.80
C MET A 239 -15.82 -13.27 -12.76
N SER A 240 -16.81 -13.85 -12.10
CA SER A 240 -18.03 -13.14 -11.71
C SER A 240 -17.73 -12.00 -10.73
N ARG A 241 -18.58 -10.98 -10.66
CA ARG A 241 -18.42 -9.88 -9.70
C ARG A 241 -18.43 -10.37 -8.25
N ASP A 242 -19.19 -11.42 -7.94
CA ASP A 242 -19.23 -12.02 -6.60
C ASP A 242 -17.89 -12.69 -6.25
N ASP A 243 -17.35 -13.48 -7.16
CA ASP A 243 -16.04 -14.12 -6.95
C ASP A 243 -14.91 -13.07 -6.85
N LEU A 244 -14.97 -12.01 -7.66
CA LEU A 244 -14.03 -10.91 -7.59
C LEU A 244 -14.16 -10.15 -6.26
N GLY A 245 -15.38 -9.94 -5.77
CA GLY A 245 -15.65 -9.36 -4.45
C GLY A 245 -15.06 -10.19 -3.33
N LEU A 246 -15.26 -11.50 -3.36
CA LEU A 246 -14.71 -12.44 -2.38
C LEU A 246 -13.17 -12.46 -2.42
N PHE A 247 -12.57 -12.50 -3.61
CA PHE A 247 -11.12 -12.40 -3.80
C PHE A 247 -10.56 -11.06 -3.27
N GLY A 248 -11.26 -9.95 -3.56
CA GLY A 248 -10.89 -8.62 -3.07
C GLY A 248 -10.93 -8.51 -1.54
N LEU A 249 -11.95 -9.06 -0.89
CA LEU A 249 -12.04 -9.13 0.58
C LEU A 249 -10.89 -9.95 1.18
N CYS A 250 -10.57 -11.09 0.60
CA CYS A 250 -9.42 -11.91 1.03
C CYS A 250 -8.09 -11.18 0.86
N ARG A 251 -7.90 -10.44 -0.25
CA ARG A 251 -6.72 -9.57 -0.44
C ARG A 251 -6.65 -8.44 0.59
N GLN A 252 -7.77 -7.88 0.98
CA GLN A 252 -7.78 -6.81 1.97
C GLN A 252 -7.34 -7.29 3.35
N ILE A 253 -7.81 -8.45 3.81
CA ILE A 253 -7.32 -9.06 5.05
C ILE A 253 -5.82 -9.36 4.95
N LEU A 254 -5.34 -9.84 3.81
CA LEU A 254 -3.92 -10.05 3.56
C LEU A 254 -3.12 -8.74 3.70
N THR A 255 -3.59 -7.63 3.12
CA THR A 255 -2.94 -6.31 3.23
C THR A 255 -2.83 -5.84 4.68
N VAL A 256 -3.88 -6.06 5.49
CA VAL A 256 -3.85 -5.75 6.92
C VAL A 256 -2.78 -6.60 7.63
N ALA A 257 -2.70 -7.90 7.30
CA ALA A 257 -1.70 -8.81 7.86
C ALA A 257 -0.26 -8.46 7.44
N GLU A 258 -0.07 -7.84 6.27
CA GLU A 258 1.25 -7.43 5.76
C GLU A 258 1.78 -6.12 6.38
N THR A 259 0.91 -5.26 6.87
CA THR A 259 1.27 -3.91 7.37
C THR A 259 2.35 -3.92 8.47
N PRO A 260 2.32 -4.79 9.50
CA PRO A 260 3.37 -4.84 10.50
C PRO A 260 4.75 -5.20 9.93
N GLY A 261 4.80 -6.07 8.91
CA GLY A 261 6.04 -6.46 8.23
C GLY A 261 6.70 -5.30 7.52
N TRP A 262 5.94 -4.53 6.77
CA TRP A 262 6.43 -3.33 6.09
C TRP A 262 7.04 -2.33 7.08
N SER A 263 6.40 -2.13 8.23
CA SER A 263 6.90 -1.23 9.27
C SER A 263 8.23 -1.72 9.86
N GLN A 264 8.34 -3.03 10.11
CA GLN A 264 9.59 -3.64 10.61
C GLN A 264 10.71 -3.58 9.58
N MET A 265 10.41 -3.82 8.29
CA MET A 265 11.39 -3.72 7.21
C MET A 265 11.95 -2.30 7.10
N GLN A 266 11.10 -1.28 7.16
CA GLN A 266 11.54 0.12 7.15
C GLN A 266 12.44 0.44 8.36
N ALA A 267 12.07 -0.03 9.55
CA ALA A 267 12.85 0.19 10.78
C ALA A 267 14.22 -0.52 10.76
N LYS A 268 14.30 -1.70 10.14
CA LYS A 268 15.54 -2.51 10.08
C LYS A 268 16.42 -2.20 8.88
N TYR A 269 15.94 -1.42 7.91
CA TYR A 269 16.68 -1.09 6.69
C TYR A 269 18.09 -0.54 6.95
N PRO A 270 18.30 0.45 7.85
CA PRO A 270 19.66 0.96 8.12
C PRO A 270 20.60 -0.11 8.68
N THR A 271 20.09 -1.00 9.53
CA THR A 271 20.89 -2.10 10.12
C THR A 271 21.34 -3.10 9.03
N VAL A 272 20.43 -3.44 8.10
CA VAL A 272 20.75 -4.35 6.99
C VAL A 272 21.73 -3.71 6.00
N VAL A 273 21.64 -2.40 5.76
CA VAL A 273 22.61 -1.70 4.91
C VAL A 273 23.99 -1.66 5.55
N ALA A 274 24.07 -1.50 6.88
CA ALA A 274 25.34 -1.47 7.59
C ALA A 274 26.05 -2.85 7.66
N ASP A 275 25.29 -3.92 7.81
CA ASP A 275 25.80 -5.30 7.84
C ASP A 275 24.79 -6.24 7.15
N PRO A 276 24.84 -6.33 5.81
CA PRO A 276 23.87 -7.12 5.06
C PRO A 276 23.88 -8.61 5.40
N ASP A 277 25.05 -9.21 5.61
CA ASP A 277 25.18 -10.64 5.84
C ASP A 277 24.95 -11.03 7.30
N GLY A 278 25.45 -10.25 8.26
CA GLY A 278 25.28 -10.52 9.70
C GLY A 278 23.86 -10.30 10.19
N ALA A 279 23.16 -9.30 9.67
CA ALA A 279 21.77 -9.01 10.07
C ALA A 279 20.73 -9.98 9.50
N MET A 280 21.02 -10.65 8.36
CA MET A 280 20.03 -11.45 7.62
C MET A 280 19.51 -12.68 8.37
N PRO A 281 20.30 -13.49 9.07
CA PRO A 281 19.79 -14.68 9.76
C PRO A 281 18.76 -14.33 10.84
N GLU A 282 19.02 -13.28 11.61
CA GLU A 282 18.13 -12.80 12.66
C GLU A 282 16.86 -12.19 12.05
N LEU A 283 17.00 -11.33 11.04
CA LEU A 283 15.89 -10.69 10.37
C LEU A 283 14.95 -11.74 9.73
N ARG A 284 15.46 -12.77 9.07
CA ARG A 284 14.65 -13.86 8.50
C ARG A 284 13.83 -14.57 9.56
N ARG A 285 14.45 -14.92 10.71
CA ARG A 285 13.73 -15.56 11.83
C ARG A 285 12.65 -14.66 12.41
N LEU A 286 12.96 -13.37 12.59
CA LEU A 286 12.00 -12.37 13.07
C LEU A 286 10.83 -12.25 12.12
N MET A 287 11.09 -12.06 10.84
CA MET A 287 10.07 -11.85 9.82
C MET A 287 9.19 -13.09 9.61
N LEU A 288 9.77 -14.30 9.65
CA LEU A 288 8.99 -15.53 9.58
C LEU A 288 8.04 -15.66 10.77
N ARG A 289 8.52 -15.43 11.99
CA ARG A 289 7.69 -15.49 13.21
C ARG A 289 6.59 -14.43 13.19
N LEU A 290 6.95 -13.19 12.85
CA LEU A 290 6.00 -12.09 12.75
C LEU A 290 4.94 -12.38 11.68
N GLY A 291 5.35 -12.85 10.50
CA GLY A 291 4.43 -13.20 9.42
C GLY A 291 3.47 -14.33 9.81
N ALA A 292 3.96 -15.37 10.49
CA ALA A 292 3.12 -16.45 11.00
C ALA A 292 2.13 -15.93 12.06
N THR A 293 2.59 -15.09 13.00
CA THR A 293 1.72 -14.50 14.03
C THR A 293 0.65 -13.61 13.42
N CYS A 294 1.02 -12.76 12.43
CA CYS A 294 0.07 -11.90 11.72
C CYS A 294 -0.94 -12.72 10.90
N ALA A 295 -0.50 -13.80 10.25
CA ALA A 295 -1.39 -14.70 9.51
C ALA A 295 -2.43 -15.35 10.42
N VAL A 296 -2.00 -15.90 11.56
CA VAL A 296 -2.90 -16.51 12.55
C VAL A 296 -3.84 -15.48 13.15
N GLY A 297 -3.33 -14.33 13.57
CA GLY A 297 -4.15 -13.24 14.13
C GLY A 297 -5.20 -12.74 13.12
N ALA A 298 -4.83 -12.55 11.86
CA ALA A 298 -5.75 -12.16 10.80
C ALA A 298 -6.78 -13.25 10.48
N ALA A 299 -6.40 -14.53 10.50
CA ALA A 299 -7.33 -15.65 10.32
C ALA A 299 -8.36 -15.74 11.45
N VAL A 300 -7.93 -15.54 12.70
CA VAL A 300 -8.83 -15.48 13.87
C VAL A 300 -9.83 -14.34 13.74
N ILE A 301 -9.41 -13.17 13.24
CA ILE A 301 -10.30 -12.02 13.00
C ILE A 301 -11.20 -12.26 11.78
N ALA A 302 -10.71 -12.91 10.73
CA ALA A 302 -11.48 -13.19 9.52
C ALA A 302 -12.71 -14.09 9.79
N ALA A 303 -12.61 -15.02 10.73
CA ALA A 303 -13.72 -15.93 11.06
C ALA A 303 -14.98 -15.20 11.55
N PRO A 304 -14.95 -14.36 12.63
CA PRO A 304 -16.12 -13.61 13.06
C PRO A 304 -16.55 -12.56 12.02
N LEU A 305 -15.60 -11.94 11.27
CA LEU A 305 -15.97 -11.04 10.17
C LEU A 305 -16.76 -11.77 9.10
N GLY A 306 -16.34 -12.97 8.70
CA GLY A 306 -17.04 -13.77 7.69
C GLY A 306 -18.42 -14.23 8.12
N LEU A 307 -18.56 -14.71 9.36
CA LEU A 307 -19.80 -15.27 9.86
C LEU A 307 -20.79 -14.21 10.34
N MET A 308 -20.32 -13.25 11.15
CA MET A 308 -21.20 -12.30 11.85
C MET A 308 -21.38 -10.99 11.08
N VAL A 309 -20.35 -10.59 10.32
CA VAL A 309 -20.37 -9.29 9.65
C VAL A 309 -20.72 -9.42 8.18
N PHE A 310 -20.03 -10.25 7.45
CA PHE A 310 -20.28 -10.41 6.00
C PHE A 310 -21.42 -11.42 5.70
N HIS A 311 -21.68 -12.36 6.59
CA HIS A 311 -22.55 -13.52 6.36
C HIS A 311 -22.08 -14.35 5.13
N LEU A 312 -20.77 -14.50 4.96
CA LEU A 312 -20.12 -15.17 3.85
C LEU A 312 -19.30 -16.38 4.34
N PRO A 313 -19.87 -17.58 4.43
CA PRO A 313 -19.12 -18.78 4.86
C PRO A 313 -17.89 -19.05 3.98
N ARG A 314 -17.98 -18.79 2.66
CA ARG A 314 -16.84 -18.94 1.74
C ARG A 314 -15.65 -18.06 2.11
N PHE A 315 -15.89 -16.86 2.65
CA PHE A 315 -14.82 -15.99 3.11
C PHE A 315 -14.04 -16.60 4.28
N VAL A 316 -14.73 -17.26 5.21
CA VAL A 316 -14.09 -17.96 6.35
C VAL A 316 -13.15 -19.07 5.91
N LEU A 317 -13.47 -19.75 4.80
CA LEU A 317 -12.61 -20.77 4.22
C LEU A 317 -11.46 -20.19 3.39
N PHE A 318 -11.70 -19.12 2.65
CA PHE A 318 -10.75 -18.58 1.67
C PHE A 318 -9.73 -17.62 2.29
N ALA A 319 -10.12 -16.85 3.32
CA ALA A 319 -9.22 -15.94 4.00
C ALA A 319 -8.00 -16.64 4.64
N PRO A 320 -8.14 -17.75 5.36
CA PRO A 320 -6.98 -18.49 5.86
C PRO A 320 -6.06 -18.99 4.74
N LEU A 321 -6.61 -19.42 3.60
CA LEU A 321 -5.80 -19.93 2.48
C LEU A 321 -4.87 -18.83 1.92
N ILE A 322 -5.37 -17.64 1.68
CA ILE A 322 -4.53 -16.53 1.18
C ILE A 322 -3.52 -16.08 2.25
N LEU A 323 -3.90 -16.14 3.53
CA LEU A 323 -3.05 -15.73 4.66
C LEU A 323 -1.84 -16.66 4.87
N VAL A 324 -1.86 -17.92 4.35
CA VAL A 324 -0.68 -18.78 4.29
C VAL A 324 0.46 -18.11 3.53
N SER A 325 0.16 -17.22 2.58
CA SER A 325 1.18 -16.47 1.85
C SER A 325 1.87 -15.39 2.69
N THR A 326 1.31 -14.95 3.83
CA THR A 326 1.86 -13.85 4.65
C THR A 326 3.29 -14.11 5.10
N PRO A 327 3.64 -15.21 5.78
CA PRO A 327 5.03 -15.46 6.18
C PRO A 327 5.98 -15.58 4.97
N ILE A 328 5.49 -16.09 3.84
CA ILE A 328 6.26 -16.21 2.59
C ILE A 328 6.55 -14.80 2.02
N ARG A 329 5.57 -13.90 2.03
CA ARG A 329 5.72 -12.51 1.59
C ARG A 329 6.68 -11.72 2.48
N TYR A 330 6.66 -11.95 3.78
CA TYR A 330 7.63 -11.36 4.70
C TYR A 330 9.07 -11.83 4.40
N LEU A 331 9.25 -13.12 4.14
CA LEU A 331 10.56 -13.66 3.70
C LEU A 331 10.98 -13.10 2.35
N LEU A 332 10.07 -13.04 1.38
CA LEU A 332 10.32 -12.45 0.07
C LEU A 332 10.83 -11.01 0.19
N SER A 333 10.14 -10.18 0.99
CA SER A 333 10.55 -8.81 1.25
C SER A 333 11.92 -8.72 1.92
N THR A 334 12.26 -9.68 2.79
CA THR A 334 13.57 -9.76 3.44
C THR A 334 14.68 -10.04 2.42
N TYR A 335 14.47 -10.96 1.48
CA TYR A 335 15.44 -11.23 0.41
C TYR A 335 15.57 -10.06 -0.58
N ASP A 336 14.46 -9.41 -0.94
CA ASP A 336 14.49 -8.18 -1.76
C ASP A 336 15.29 -7.07 -1.06
N LEU A 337 15.12 -6.91 0.25
CA LEU A 337 15.88 -5.96 1.06
C LEU A 337 17.38 -6.25 1.04
N HIS A 338 17.77 -7.51 1.22
CA HIS A 338 19.17 -7.93 1.16
C HIS A 338 19.79 -7.59 -0.20
N LEU A 339 19.16 -7.98 -1.31
CA LEU A 339 19.65 -7.68 -2.65
C LEU A 339 19.82 -6.18 -2.91
N ARG A 340 18.90 -5.35 -2.37
CA ARG A 340 19.01 -3.88 -2.45
C ARG A 340 20.14 -3.36 -1.58
N ALA A 341 20.35 -3.91 -0.39
CA ALA A 341 21.40 -3.50 0.54
C ALA A 341 22.81 -3.76 -0.02
N ILE A 342 23.00 -4.90 -0.70
CA ILE A 342 24.26 -5.23 -1.36
C ILE A 342 24.43 -4.57 -2.74
N GLY A 343 23.50 -3.72 -3.17
CA GLY A 343 23.56 -3.00 -4.44
C GLY A 343 23.29 -3.84 -5.69
N ALA A 344 22.74 -5.06 -5.56
CA ALA A 344 22.45 -5.97 -6.68
C ALA A 344 21.18 -5.58 -7.46
N LEU A 345 21.04 -4.29 -7.82
CA LEU A 345 19.83 -3.74 -8.45
C LEU A 345 19.47 -4.40 -9.78
N GLY A 346 20.47 -4.79 -10.58
CA GLY A 346 20.24 -5.52 -11.83
C GLY A 346 19.54 -6.86 -11.60
N SER A 347 19.93 -7.59 -10.56
CA SER A 347 19.28 -8.86 -10.17
C SER A 347 17.90 -8.62 -9.63
N VAL A 348 17.68 -7.59 -8.82
CA VAL A 348 16.34 -7.19 -8.32
C VAL A 348 15.40 -6.94 -9.48
N ASN A 349 15.82 -6.12 -10.47
CA ASN A 349 14.98 -5.78 -11.62
C ASN A 349 14.65 -7.02 -12.48
N ARG A 350 15.64 -7.88 -12.75
CA ARG A 350 15.45 -9.12 -13.50
C ARG A 350 14.46 -10.06 -12.80
N ILE A 351 14.60 -10.25 -11.49
CA ILE A 351 13.71 -11.09 -10.70
C ILE A 351 12.31 -10.47 -10.66
N SER A 352 12.18 -9.16 -10.51
CA SER A 352 10.90 -8.46 -10.53
C SER A 352 10.18 -8.67 -11.85
N LEU A 353 10.88 -8.65 -13.00
CA LEU A 353 10.31 -8.96 -14.31
C LEU A 353 9.82 -10.41 -14.40
N ILE A 354 10.60 -11.38 -13.91
CA ILE A 354 10.20 -12.79 -13.90
C ILE A 354 8.96 -12.99 -13.00
N ARG A 355 8.96 -12.39 -11.82
CA ARG A 355 7.81 -12.42 -10.89
C ARG A 355 6.57 -11.82 -11.54
N ALA A 356 6.75 -10.70 -12.25
CA ALA A 356 5.70 -10.03 -13.00
C ALA A 356 5.08 -10.95 -14.06
N ALA A 357 5.90 -11.57 -14.89
CA ALA A 357 5.45 -12.51 -15.90
C ALA A 357 4.73 -13.72 -15.29
N LEU A 358 5.26 -14.28 -14.19
CA LEU A 358 4.62 -15.36 -13.47
C LEU A 358 3.27 -14.98 -12.86
N ALA A 359 3.16 -13.79 -12.27
CA ALA A 359 1.90 -13.28 -11.72
C ALA A 359 0.83 -13.16 -12.81
N LEU A 360 1.19 -12.55 -13.95
CA LEU A 360 0.30 -12.38 -15.09
C LEU A 360 -0.12 -13.69 -15.75
N ALA A 361 0.66 -14.74 -15.63
CA ALA A 361 0.31 -16.07 -16.17
C ALA A 361 -0.48 -16.91 -15.16
N ILE A 362 0.04 -17.06 -13.93
CA ILE A 362 -0.46 -18.05 -12.96
C ILE A 362 -1.78 -17.59 -12.34
N VAL A 363 -1.90 -16.33 -11.93
CA VAL A 363 -3.09 -15.86 -11.20
C VAL A 363 -4.33 -15.79 -12.09
N PRO A 364 -4.26 -15.23 -13.32
CA PRO A 364 -5.39 -15.28 -14.26
C PRO A 364 -5.78 -16.70 -14.67
N ALA A 365 -4.79 -17.60 -14.90
CA ALA A 365 -5.08 -19.00 -15.19
C ALA A 365 -5.82 -19.68 -14.04
N GLY A 366 -5.40 -19.45 -12.79
CA GLY A 366 -6.10 -19.93 -11.61
C GLY A 366 -7.53 -19.38 -11.51
N ALA A 367 -7.70 -18.08 -11.77
CA ALA A 367 -9.00 -17.44 -11.79
C ALA A 367 -9.94 -18.02 -12.85
N ALA A 368 -9.45 -18.29 -14.06
CA ALA A 368 -10.23 -18.88 -15.15
C ALA A 368 -10.69 -20.31 -14.85
N ILE A 369 -9.87 -21.09 -14.12
CA ILE A 369 -10.16 -22.50 -13.81
C ILE A 369 -11.06 -22.64 -12.58
N GLY A 370 -10.82 -21.86 -11.52
CA GLY A 370 -11.44 -22.09 -10.22
C GLY A 370 -12.04 -20.82 -9.56
N GLY A 371 -12.30 -19.75 -10.35
CA GLY A 371 -12.88 -18.51 -9.81
C GLY A 371 -12.04 -17.94 -8.68
N ALA A 372 -12.68 -17.48 -7.61
CA ALA A 372 -12.01 -16.88 -6.45
C ALA A 372 -11.02 -17.86 -5.77
N LEU A 373 -11.39 -19.13 -5.61
CA LEU A 373 -10.52 -20.14 -5.00
C LEU A 373 -9.26 -20.36 -5.84
N GLY A 374 -9.44 -20.53 -7.15
CA GLY A 374 -8.33 -20.71 -8.08
C GLY A 374 -7.38 -19.52 -8.08
N ALA A 375 -7.89 -18.29 -8.07
CA ALA A 375 -7.09 -17.07 -7.96
C ALA A 375 -6.29 -16.98 -6.65
N ILE A 376 -6.90 -17.39 -5.53
CA ILE A 376 -6.24 -17.42 -4.21
C ILE A 376 -5.10 -18.42 -4.19
N LEU A 377 -5.35 -19.67 -4.60
CA LEU A 377 -4.33 -20.71 -4.64
C LEU A 377 -3.19 -20.36 -5.60
N ALA A 378 -3.52 -19.80 -6.75
CA ALA A 378 -2.57 -19.29 -7.72
C ALA A 378 -1.72 -18.13 -7.16
N THR A 379 -2.30 -17.24 -6.36
CA THR A 379 -1.57 -16.19 -5.66
C THR A 379 -0.57 -16.77 -4.66
N VAL A 380 -0.96 -17.76 -3.85
CA VAL A 380 -0.06 -18.44 -2.91
C VAL A 380 1.09 -19.12 -3.64
N LEU A 381 0.78 -19.84 -4.73
CA LEU A 381 1.77 -20.51 -5.57
C LEU A 381 2.76 -19.52 -6.18
N HIS A 382 2.25 -18.43 -6.79
CA HIS A 382 3.07 -17.37 -7.36
C HIS A 382 4.05 -16.78 -6.33
N VAL A 383 3.55 -16.42 -5.15
CA VAL A 383 4.39 -15.81 -4.08
C VAL A 383 5.44 -16.82 -3.59
N SER A 384 5.10 -18.10 -3.52
CA SER A 384 6.05 -19.17 -3.12
C SER A 384 7.18 -19.32 -4.14
N ILE A 385 6.86 -19.34 -5.43
CA ILE A 385 7.85 -19.39 -6.52
C ILE A 385 8.71 -18.10 -6.50
N ALA A 386 8.09 -16.94 -6.36
CA ALA A 386 8.77 -15.66 -6.27
C ALA A 386 9.76 -15.62 -5.10
N CYS A 387 9.37 -16.11 -3.93
CA CYS A 387 10.23 -16.21 -2.75
C CYS A 387 11.42 -17.14 -3.01
N ALA A 388 11.20 -18.33 -3.59
CA ALA A 388 12.26 -19.28 -3.91
C ALA A 388 13.28 -18.70 -4.90
N LEU A 389 12.81 -18.01 -5.96
CA LEU A 389 13.68 -17.35 -6.94
C LEU A 389 14.53 -16.25 -6.30
N THR A 390 13.90 -15.39 -5.48
CA THR A 390 14.61 -14.29 -4.81
C THR A 390 15.59 -14.80 -3.76
N ALA A 391 15.24 -15.86 -3.02
CA ALA A 391 16.12 -16.52 -2.07
C ALA A 391 17.37 -17.10 -2.75
N ARG A 392 17.19 -17.80 -3.90
CA ARG A 392 18.32 -18.34 -4.70
C ARG A 392 19.24 -17.22 -5.18
N ALA A 393 18.68 -16.13 -5.69
CA ALA A 393 19.48 -15.00 -6.13
C ALA A 393 20.22 -14.34 -4.95
N SER A 394 19.55 -14.15 -3.81
CA SER A 394 20.19 -13.65 -2.60
C SER A 394 21.37 -14.53 -2.15
N ALA A 395 21.22 -15.85 -2.21
CA ALA A 395 22.28 -16.81 -1.85
C ALA A 395 23.45 -16.84 -2.85
N SER A 396 23.23 -16.49 -4.13
CA SER A 396 24.29 -16.48 -5.15
C SER A 396 25.33 -15.38 -4.97
N PHE A 397 25.03 -14.38 -4.18
CA PHE A 397 25.94 -13.27 -3.90
C PHE A 397 26.79 -13.52 -2.65
N GLY A 398 27.08 -14.66 -2.18
CA GLY A 398 28.01 -15.02 -1.09
C GLY A 398 28.43 -13.91 -0.11
N PRO A 399 28.99 -14.20 1.06
CA PRO A 399 29.40 -13.17 1.99
C PRO A 399 30.43 -12.24 1.33
N ARG A 400 30.06 -10.99 1.09
CA ARG A 400 30.97 -9.94 0.65
C ARG A 400 31.47 -9.20 1.87
N ALA A 401 32.80 -8.97 1.92
CA ALA A 401 33.33 -7.97 2.83
C ALA A 401 32.61 -6.65 2.57
N ALA A 402 32.04 -6.06 3.63
CA ALA A 402 31.31 -4.79 3.53
C ALA A 402 32.18 -3.78 2.77
N PRO A 403 31.71 -3.14 1.68
CA PRO A 403 32.45 -2.10 1.02
C PRO A 403 32.76 -1.03 2.06
N SER A 404 34.06 -0.72 2.25
CA SER A 404 34.44 0.36 3.15
C SER A 404 33.77 1.64 2.65
N PHE A 405 33.02 2.32 3.51
CA PHE A 405 32.35 3.59 3.19
C PHE A 405 33.31 4.67 2.63
N ALA A 406 34.63 4.46 2.75
CA ALA A 406 35.66 5.30 2.18
C ALA A 406 35.75 5.26 0.64
N GLU A 407 35.32 4.15 -0.01
CA GLU A 407 35.41 4.03 -1.48
C GLU A 407 34.17 4.56 -2.22
N ALA A 408 33.03 4.66 -1.55
CA ALA A 408 31.80 5.20 -2.14
C ALA A 408 31.80 6.74 -2.26
N GLY A 409 32.66 7.45 -1.47
CA GLY A 409 32.82 8.91 -1.53
C GLY A 409 33.81 9.40 -2.59
N ALA A 410 34.60 8.50 -3.19
CA ALA A 410 35.60 8.87 -4.19
C ALA A 410 35.13 8.74 -5.65
N ALA A 411 33.92 8.21 -5.87
CA ALA A 411 33.31 7.96 -7.19
C ALA A 411 32.13 8.90 -7.53
N GLN A 412 31.91 9.93 -6.74
CA GLN A 412 31.02 11.06 -7.02
C GLN A 412 31.86 12.35 -7.18
#